data_5318cd121109c5e9bc6cddd6c69a709b
#
_entry.id   5318cd121109c5e9bc6cddd6c69a709b
#
_cell.length_a   1.000
_cell.length_b   1.000
_cell.length_c   1.000
_cell.angle_alpha   90.00
_cell.angle_beta   90.00
_cell.angle_gamma   90.00
#
_symmetry.space_group_name_H-M   'P 1'
#
loop_
_entity.id
_entity.type
_entity.pdbx_description
1 polymer ?
#
loop_
_entity_poly.entity_id
_entity_poly.type
_entity_poly.pdbx_seq_one_letter_code
_entity_poly.pdbx_strand_id
1 'polypeptide(L)'
;MIDFGQNRDHWEFRGMKNTPNGVIPIERSSRSLKYRDEMDEILPIVSVGSDTTETEEFLAGNVDLLRGKFSKKKEEIPSDDNLNEKKPTRVISKELPTKTSDSIVKDLLEKAMEGKFNTLYPRCISFTLWGTDNMNTFGKSISQIFALIGVRLVNGFIDDDGENEIELIALEKLGRPRIDVVVCCSGVFRDLFRDQMSLMDRALKLAASAEEPLEQNFLRKHSVVLSNQFHSSLSFAATRVFSNAPGSYGANVRDMVNHDNWDWDEKELREEYLIRKGYSFHAEKPGVMVSNARLFKAILRNVDVAFQNLDLAGVSITDVGHYFDADPTKVIQNLRGSRLKPMNMIADPTAERTRIYMLSELVSLDAESKLFNRKLYRDMGVKEINERLRNTLGWAITSGEVENDIFEKASELFLSDFKTQQRLKDDDSTSFLKLINTFLDANANGYWNTSQEKIQIFRDLRDCLGLLTEAEINNL
;
A
#
# COMPACT_ATOMS: atom_id res chain seq x y z
N MET A 1 26.00 -2.87 -35.03
CA MET A 1 26.96 -3.42 -34.06
C MET A 1 27.36 -2.27 -33.15
N ILE A 2 26.67 -2.04 -32.06
CA ILE A 2 27.01 -1.04 -31.05
C ILE A 2 27.55 -1.83 -29.87
N ASP A 3 28.80 -1.56 -29.57
CA ASP A 3 29.62 -2.18 -28.54
C ASP A 3 29.03 -1.84 -27.13
N PHE A 4 28.61 -2.85 -26.38
CA PHE A 4 28.18 -2.75 -24.98
C PHE A 4 29.33 -3.11 -24.02
N GLY A 5 30.55 -2.77 -24.40
CA GLY A 5 31.72 -2.87 -23.53
C GLY A 5 31.88 -1.62 -22.66
N GLN A 6 31.97 -1.83 -21.34
CA GLN A 6 32.42 -0.88 -20.31
C GLN A 6 31.38 0.13 -19.82
N ASN A 7 30.54 -0.29 -18.87
CA ASN A 7 30.15 0.43 -17.68
C ASN A 7 29.39 -0.50 -16.71
N ARG A 8 30.08 -1.50 -16.15
CA ARG A 8 29.51 -2.39 -15.11
C ARG A 8 29.73 -1.89 -13.69
N ASP A 9 30.42 -0.76 -13.47
CA ASP A 9 30.96 -0.42 -12.15
C ASP A 9 30.26 0.74 -11.43
N HIS A 10 29.05 1.19 -11.85
CA HIS A 10 28.39 2.34 -11.21
C HIS A 10 26.96 2.10 -10.73
N TRP A 11 26.56 0.84 -10.45
CA TRP A 11 25.28 0.56 -9.80
C TRP A 11 25.52 -0.19 -8.48
N GLU A 12 26.11 0.50 -7.51
CA GLU A 12 25.96 0.08 -6.13
C GLU A 12 24.52 0.37 -5.71
N PHE A 13 23.70 -0.69 -5.66
CA PHE A 13 22.41 -0.62 -5.00
C PHE A 13 22.66 -0.27 -3.53
N ARG A 14 22.16 0.89 -3.08
CA ARG A 14 22.19 1.22 -1.65
C ARG A 14 21.49 0.10 -0.89
N GLY A 15 22.23 -0.74 -0.22
CA GLY A 15 21.72 -1.85 0.59
C GLY A 15 21.99 -3.26 0.09
N MET A 16 22.67 -3.47 -1.08
CA MET A 16 22.99 -4.81 -1.57
C MET A 16 24.38 -4.88 -2.21
N LYS A 17 25.10 -5.98 -2.01
CA LYS A 17 26.35 -6.31 -2.72
C LYS A 17 26.16 -7.45 -3.71
N ASN A 18 26.66 -7.27 -4.92
CA ASN A 18 26.76 -8.37 -5.89
C ASN A 18 27.93 -9.29 -5.50
N THR A 19 27.63 -10.57 -5.38
CA THR A 19 28.64 -11.63 -5.18
C THR A 19 28.55 -12.66 -6.30
N PRO A 20 29.57 -13.49 -6.52
CA PRO A 20 29.53 -14.55 -7.54
C PRO A 20 28.36 -15.54 -7.37
N ASN A 21 27.79 -15.63 -6.16
CA ASN A 21 26.68 -16.53 -5.83
C ASN A 21 25.31 -15.85 -5.70
N GLY A 22 25.20 -14.55 -6.09
CA GLY A 22 23.95 -13.80 -6.03
C GLY A 22 24.10 -12.44 -5.33
N VAL A 23 22.98 -11.75 -5.14
CA VAL A 23 22.91 -10.45 -4.47
C VAL A 23 22.62 -10.67 -3.00
N ILE A 24 23.51 -10.21 -2.11
CA ILE A 24 23.33 -10.27 -0.66
C ILE A 24 23.03 -8.87 -0.10
N PRO A 25 22.15 -8.72 0.92
CA PRO A 25 21.96 -7.45 1.61
C PRO A 25 23.28 -6.99 2.24
N ILE A 26 23.65 -5.72 2.04
CA ILE A 26 24.78 -5.11 2.74
C ILE A 26 24.36 -4.89 4.18
N GLU A 27 25.23 -5.25 5.13
CA GLU A 27 25.01 -5.00 6.55
C GLU A 27 24.47 -3.59 6.80
N ARG A 28 23.30 -3.60 7.35
CA ARG A 28 22.42 -2.61 7.96
C ARG A 28 22.93 -1.17 8.02
N SER A 29 22.32 -0.30 7.21
CA SER A 29 22.21 1.10 7.61
C SER A 29 21.24 1.21 8.81
N SER A 30 21.49 2.15 9.71
CA SER A 30 20.61 2.47 10.86
C SER A 30 19.13 2.71 10.51
N ARG A 31 18.79 2.90 9.23
CA ARG A 31 17.44 3.06 8.69
C ARG A 31 16.62 1.76 8.69
N SER A 32 17.25 0.59 8.47
CA SER A 32 16.52 -0.69 8.49
C SER A 32 16.16 -1.15 9.91
N LEU A 33 16.84 -0.63 10.94
CA LEU A 33 16.58 -0.93 12.35
C LEU A 33 15.31 -0.23 12.86
N LYS A 34 15.05 1.04 12.45
CA LYS A 34 13.84 1.77 12.88
C LYS A 34 12.54 1.14 12.35
N TYR A 35 12.55 0.65 11.12
CA TYR A 35 11.39 -0.04 10.55
C TYR A 35 11.05 -1.36 11.25
N ARG A 36 12.07 -1.99 11.84
CA ARG A 36 11.93 -3.20 12.64
C ARG A 36 11.26 -2.91 13.99
N ASP A 37 11.60 -1.81 14.64
CA ASP A 37 11.07 -1.45 15.96
C ASP A 37 9.55 -1.13 15.89
N GLU A 38 9.06 -0.55 14.80
CA GLU A 38 7.63 -0.24 14.63
C GLU A 38 6.78 -1.46 14.21
N MET A 39 7.37 -2.44 13.50
CA MET A 39 6.73 -3.74 13.28
C MET A 39 6.72 -4.60 14.55
N ASP A 40 7.69 -4.39 15.45
CA ASP A 40 7.81 -5.10 16.72
C ASP A 40 6.73 -4.65 17.75
N GLU A 41 6.09 -3.49 17.59
CA GLU A 41 4.90 -3.10 18.36
C GLU A 41 3.64 -3.84 17.91
N ILE A 42 3.61 -4.33 16.66
CA ILE A 42 2.48 -5.08 16.11
C ILE A 42 2.72 -6.59 16.16
N LEU A 43 3.98 -7.02 16.13
CA LEU A 43 4.40 -8.42 16.21
C LEU A 43 5.58 -8.53 17.19
N PRO A 44 5.58 -9.47 18.14
CA PRO A 44 6.73 -9.67 19.02
C PRO A 44 7.98 -10.03 18.20
N ILE A 45 9.12 -9.51 18.64
CA ILE A 45 10.43 -9.51 18.00
C ILE A 45 10.81 -10.89 17.43
N VAL A 46 10.99 -10.97 16.11
CA VAL A 46 11.70 -12.07 15.47
C VAL A 46 13.14 -11.65 15.24
N SER A 47 14.04 -12.15 16.04
CA SER A 47 15.45 -12.12 15.69
C SER A 47 15.68 -13.11 14.55
N VAL A 48 15.83 -12.63 13.33
CA VAL A 48 16.11 -13.48 12.18
C VAL A 48 17.53 -14.03 12.32
N GLY A 49 17.62 -15.21 12.92
CA GLY A 49 18.72 -16.13 12.67
C GLY A 49 18.58 -16.66 11.22
N SER A 50 19.65 -17.11 10.63
CA SER A 50 19.73 -17.59 9.24
C SER A 50 19.03 -18.95 9.00
N ASP A 51 18.07 -19.35 9.85
CA ASP A 51 17.39 -20.63 9.78
C ASP A 51 15.90 -20.42 9.41
N THR A 52 15.50 -20.92 8.25
CA THR A 52 14.16 -20.77 7.68
C THR A 52 13.09 -21.48 8.51
N THR A 53 13.44 -22.51 9.26
CA THR A 53 12.55 -23.30 10.10
C THR A 53 12.00 -22.53 11.30
N GLU A 54 12.82 -21.71 11.97
CA GLU A 54 12.36 -20.90 13.13
C GLU A 54 11.40 -19.80 12.70
N THR A 55 11.53 -19.28 11.48
CA THR A 55 10.63 -18.25 10.94
C THR A 55 9.25 -18.82 10.59
N GLU A 56 9.20 -20.07 10.10
CA GLU A 56 7.95 -20.78 9.82
C GLU A 56 7.20 -21.15 11.09
N GLU A 57 7.89 -21.63 12.13
CA GLU A 57 7.28 -21.94 13.44
C GLU A 57 6.77 -20.68 14.16
N PHE A 58 7.48 -19.56 14.06
CA PHE A 58 7.05 -18.29 14.63
C PHE A 58 5.79 -17.74 13.93
N LEU A 59 5.73 -17.79 12.61
CA LEU A 59 4.54 -17.37 11.84
C LEU A 59 3.35 -18.25 12.15
N ALA A 60 3.54 -19.56 12.29
CA ALA A 60 2.50 -20.50 12.68
C ALA A 60 1.96 -20.22 14.10
N GLY A 61 2.83 -19.98 15.07
CA GLY A 61 2.46 -19.66 16.45
C GLY A 61 1.67 -18.36 16.61
N ASN A 62 2.01 -17.33 15.84
CA ASN A 62 1.29 -16.05 15.89
C ASN A 62 -0.06 -16.07 15.14
N VAL A 63 -0.19 -16.89 14.11
CA VAL A 63 -1.49 -17.16 13.46
C VAL A 63 -2.46 -17.82 14.44
N ASP A 64 -1.99 -18.73 15.28
CA ASP A 64 -2.82 -19.38 16.30
C ASP A 64 -3.18 -18.44 17.47
N LEU A 65 -2.32 -17.48 17.82
CA LEU A 65 -2.61 -16.45 18.82
C LEU A 65 -3.69 -15.47 18.35
N LEU A 66 -3.68 -15.12 17.07
CA LEU A 66 -4.73 -14.31 16.43
C LEU A 66 -6.05 -15.08 16.32
N ARG A 67 -6.01 -16.38 16.02
CA ARG A 67 -7.19 -17.28 16.07
C ARG A 67 -7.86 -17.30 17.43
N GLY A 68 -7.09 -17.36 18.53
CA GLY A 68 -7.61 -17.41 19.89
C GLY A 68 -8.40 -16.17 20.31
N LYS A 69 -8.15 -15.01 19.70
CA LYS A 69 -8.88 -13.76 19.98
C LYS A 69 -10.24 -13.68 19.26
N PHE A 70 -10.44 -14.41 18.17
CA PHE A 70 -11.66 -14.36 17.35
C PHE A 70 -12.60 -15.54 17.51
N SER A 71 -12.20 -16.60 18.23
CA SER A 71 -13.03 -17.80 18.44
C SER A 71 -13.77 -17.73 19.77
N LYS A 72 -14.89 -17.00 19.82
CA LYS A 72 -15.93 -17.18 20.83
C LYS A 72 -17.17 -17.81 20.20
N LYS A 73 -17.07 -19.06 19.81
CA LYS A 73 -18.18 -20.03 19.82
C LYS A 73 -17.58 -21.42 19.92
N LYS A 74 -17.84 -22.08 21.05
CA LYS A 74 -17.51 -23.49 21.28
C LYS A 74 -18.42 -24.34 20.42
N GLU A 75 -17.85 -25.14 19.54
CA GLU A 75 -18.38 -26.44 19.16
C GLU A 75 -17.31 -27.48 19.50
N GLU A 76 -17.77 -28.56 20.14
CA GLU A 76 -16.94 -29.65 20.69
C GLU A 76 -16.23 -30.40 19.55
N ILE A 77 -14.92 -30.57 19.65
CA ILE A 77 -14.11 -31.35 18.73
C ILE A 77 -13.88 -32.72 19.41
N PRO A 78 -14.15 -33.86 18.74
CA PRO A 78 -13.77 -35.19 19.23
C PRO A 78 -12.25 -35.36 19.17
N SER A 79 -11.69 -35.92 20.24
CA SER A 79 -10.30 -36.34 20.34
C SER A 79 -10.02 -37.54 19.43
N ASP A 80 -9.08 -37.39 18.48
CA ASP A 80 -8.44 -38.55 17.87
C ASP A 80 -6.93 -38.31 17.71
N ASP A 81 -6.18 -39.21 18.35
CA ASP A 81 -4.72 -39.22 18.36
C ASP A 81 -4.19 -39.75 17.02
N ASN A 82 -3.63 -38.89 16.21
CA ASN A 82 -2.59 -39.23 15.22
C ASN A 82 -1.82 -37.97 14.79
N LEU A 83 -0.75 -37.70 15.50
CA LEU A 83 0.27 -36.72 15.17
C LEU A 83 1.16 -37.26 14.03
N ASN A 84 0.81 -36.98 12.79
CA ASN A 84 1.73 -37.04 11.67
C ASN A 84 1.51 -35.80 10.79
N GLU A 85 2.52 -34.95 10.76
CA GLU A 85 2.82 -33.90 9.77
C GLU A 85 1.60 -33.24 9.10
N LYS A 86 0.87 -32.39 9.82
CA LYS A 86 -0.06 -31.45 9.18
C LYS A 86 0.68 -30.14 8.94
N LYS A 87 0.93 -29.85 7.67
CA LYS A 87 1.24 -28.49 7.20
C LYS A 87 0.27 -27.50 7.86
N PRO A 88 0.71 -26.29 8.24
CA PRO A 88 -0.15 -25.32 8.93
C PRO A 88 -1.40 -25.06 8.08
N THR A 89 -2.57 -25.28 8.66
CA THR A 89 -3.87 -25.13 7.99
C THR A 89 -4.10 -23.64 7.70
N ARG A 90 -4.15 -23.28 6.45
CA ARG A 90 -4.31 -21.91 5.96
C ARG A 90 -5.66 -21.34 6.34
N VAL A 91 -5.63 -20.09 6.84
CA VAL A 91 -6.83 -19.35 7.28
C VAL A 91 -7.43 -18.61 6.09
N ILE A 92 -7.91 -19.34 5.09
CA ILE A 92 -8.80 -18.74 4.09
C ILE A 92 -10.04 -19.62 4.05
N SER A 93 -11.22 -19.01 4.08
CA SER A 93 -12.44 -19.77 3.83
C SER A 93 -12.27 -20.43 2.46
N LYS A 94 -12.61 -21.69 2.36
CA LYS A 94 -12.48 -22.43 1.09
C LYS A 94 -13.25 -21.72 -0.04
N GLU A 95 -14.32 -21.00 0.30
CA GLU A 95 -15.18 -20.29 -0.65
C GLU A 95 -14.85 -18.82 -0.74
N LEU A 96 -14.55 -18.34 -1.94
CA LEU A 96 -14.37 -16.89 -2.19
C LEU A 96 -15.71 -16.16 -2.11
N PRO A 97 -15.77 -14.96 -1.51
CA PRO A 97 -16.99 -14.18 -1.35
C PRO A 97 -17.40 -13.47 -2.67
N THR A 98 -17.73 -14.25 -3.71
CA THR A 98 -17.97 -13.76 -5.07
C THR A 98 -19.13 -12.77 -5.17
N LYS A 99 -20.30 -13.09 -4.61
CA LYS A 99 -21.50 -12.22 -4.70
C LYS A 99 -21.29 -10.84 -4.10
N THR A 100 -20.63 -10.76 -2.94
CA THR A 100 -20.31 -9.48 -2.29
C THR A 100 -19.27 -8.73 -3.10
N SER A 101 -18.28 -9.42 -3.65
CA SER A 101 -17.22 -8.83 -4.47
C SER A 101 -17.74 -8.31 -5.80
N ASP A 102 -18.67 -9.01 -6.44
CA ASP A 102 -19.31 -8.54 -7.68
C ASP A 102 -20.08 -7.23 -7.46
N SER A 103 -20.78 -7.11 -6.32
CA SER A 103 -21.45 -5.86 -5.96
C SER A 103 -20.47 -4.72 -5.77
N ILE A 104 -19.36 -4.95 -5.04
CA ILE A 104 -18.32 -3.93 -4.83
C ILE A 104 -17.66 -3.51 -6.15
N VAL A 105 -17.36 -4.48 -7.02
CA VAL A 105 -16.79 -4.20 -8.35
C VAL A 105 -17.75 -3.39 -9.22
N LYS A 106 -19.04 -3.67 -9.14
CA LYS A 106 -20.05 -2.87 -9.83
C LYS A 106 -20.03 -1.42 -9.32
N ASP A 107 -20.10 -1.21 -8.01
CA ASP A 107 -20.07 0.12 -7.39
C ASP A 107 -18.75 0.85 -7.71
N LEU A 108 -17.61 0.14 -7.71
CA LEU A 108 -16.30 0.67 -8.11
C LEU A 108 -16.30 1.16 -9.55
N LEU A 109 -16.82 0.36 -10.47
CA LEU A 109 -16.85 0.72 -11.89
C LEU A 109 -17.85 1.85 -12.16
N GLU A 110 -19.01 1.87 -11.49
CA GLU A 110 -19.98 2.97 -11.58
C GLU A 110 -19.35 4.28 -11.08
N LYS A 111 -18.69 4.28 -9.93
CA LYS A 111 -17.98 5.47 -9.42
C LYS A 111 -16.81 5.87 -10.35
N ALA A 112 -16.08 4.90 -10.90
CA ALA A 112 -15.01 5.17 -11.84
C ALA A 112 -15.50 5.78 -13.15
N MET A 113 -16.70 5.40 -13.63
CA MET A 113 -17.28 5.98 -14.85
C MET A 113 -17.64 7.48 -14.72
N GLU A 114 -17.74 8.00 -13.51
CA GLU A 114 -17.85 9.45 -13.25
C GLU A 114 -16.54 10.19 -13.60
N GLY A 115 -15.44 9.48 -13.72
CA GLY A 115 -14.14 10.03 -14.11
C GLY A 115 -14.07 10.42 -15.58
N LYS A 116 -13.15 11.32 -15.88
CA LYS A 116 -12.92 11.80 -17.27
C LYS A 116 -11.94 10.87 -18.01
N PHE A 117 -12.37 9.65 -18.32
CA PHE A 117 -11.60 8.73 -19.15
C PHE A 117 -11.95 8.88 -20.63
N ASN A 118 -11.03 8.42 -21.49
CA ASN A 118 -11.29 8.33 -22.93
C ASN A 118 -12.21 7.16 -23.32
N THR A 119 -12.58 6.33 -22.37
CA THR A 119 -13.42 5.13 -22.50
C THR A 119 -14.52 5.15 -21.45
N LEU A 120 -15.62 4.46 -21.69
CA LEU A 120 -16.72 4.34 -20.73
C LEU A 120 -16.25 3.71 -19.41
N TYR A 121 -15.36 2.70 -19.47
CA TYR A 121 -14.80 2.02 -18.32
C TYR A 121 -13.33 2.41 -18.11
N PRO A 122 -12.80 2.38 -16.87
CA PRO A 122 -11.37 2.47 -16.64
C PRO A 122 -10.67 1.31 -17.37
N ARG A 123 -9.53 1.58 -17.99
CA ARG A 123 -8.80 0.55 -18.75
C ARG A 123 -7.90 -0.28 -17.87
N CYS A 124 -7.35 0.31 -16.81
CA CYS A 124 -6.45 -0.35 -15.89
C CYS A 124 -6.65 0.17 -14.47
N ILE A 125 -6.69 -0.75 -13.52
CA ILE A 125 -6.79 -0.45 -12.09
C ILE A 125 -5.51 -0.96 -11.39
N SER A 126 -4.85 -0.10 -10.61
CA SER A 126 -3.83 -0.52 -9.65
C SER A 126 -4.51 -0.97 -8.37
N PHE A 127 -4.38 -2.23 -8.00
CA PHE A 127 -5.03 -2.81 -6.83
C PHE A 127 -3.99 -3.15 -5.77
N THR A 128 -3.99 -2.41 -4.65
CA THR A 128 -3.10 -2.69 -3.52
C THR A 128 -3.71 -3.74 -2.61
N LEU A 129 -2.94 -4.82 -2.32
CA LEU A 129 -3.34 -5.95 -1.49
C LEU A 129 -2.61 -5.94 -0.15
N TRP A 130 -3.40 -5.90 0.91
CA TRP A 130 -2.94 -6.01 2.29
C TRP A 130 -3.12 -7.43 2.83
N GLY A 131 -2.12 -7.94 3.56
CA GLY A 131 -2.20 -9.27 4.17
C GLY A 131 -3.30 -9.36 5.21
N THR A 132 -3.44 -8.35 6.05
CA THR A 132 -4.46 -8.25 7.10
C THR A 132 -5.87 -8.19 6.52
N ASP A 133 -6.10 -7.37 5.48
CA ASP A 133 -7.38 -7.31 4.79
C ASP A 133 -7.76 -8.67 4.20
N ASN A 134 -6.81 -9.34 3.55
CA ASN A 134 -7.05 -10.66 2.95
C ASN A 134 -7.46 -11.71 3.98
N MET A 135 -6.86 -11.68 5.18
CA MET A 135 -7.25 -12.55 6.30
C MET A 135 -8.66 -12.21 6.83
N ASN A 136 -8.91 -10.93 7.12
CA ASN A 136 -10.15 -10.50 7.75
C ASN A 136 -11.36 -10.63 6.84
N THR A 137 -11.16 -10.54 5.52
CA THR A 137 -12.23 -10.57 4.52
C THR A 137 -12.33 -11.88 3.76
N PHE A 138 -11.49 -12.87 4.11
CA PHE A 138 -11.46 -14.19 3.45
C PHE A 138 -11.25 -14.09 1.92
N GLY A 139 -10.34 -13.21 1.48
CA GLY A 139 -9.98 -13.09 0.07
C GLY A 139 -10.94 -12.24 -0.77
N LYS A 140 -11.72 -11.33 -0.18
CA LYS A 140 -12.58 -10.41 -0.96
C LYS A 140 -11.81 -9.67 -2.05
N SER A 141 -10.61 -9.19 -1.76
CA SER A 141 -9.77 -8.47 -2.72
C SER A 141 -9.39 -9.32 -3.93
N ILE A 142 -9.08 -10.60 -3.72
CA ILE A 142 -8.80 -11.56 -4.81
C ILE A 142 -10.04 -11.78 -5.67
N SER A 143 -11.20 -11.96 -5.03
CA SER A 143 -12.48 -12.13 -5.71
C SER A 143 -12.85 -10.90 -6.54
N GLN A 144 -12.58 -9.69 -6.05
CA GLN A 144 -12.76 -8.44 -6.79
C GLN A 144 -11.85 -8.36 -8.02
N ILE A 145 -10.58 -8.77 -7.90
CA ILE A 145 -9.65 -8.84 -9.04
C ILE A 145 -10.18 -9.81 -10.09
N PHE A 146 -10.64 -11.00 -9.68
CA PHE A 146 -11.22 -11.99 -10.58
C PHE A 146 -12.46 -11.46 -11.29
N ALA A 147 -13.36 -10.79 -10.56
CA ALA A 147 -14.50 -10.13 -11.14
C ALA A 147 -14.09 -9.07 -12.18
N LEU A 148 -13.10 -8.20 -11.89
CA LEU A 148 -12.61 -7.17 -12.82
C LEU A 148 -12.09 -7.76 -14.13
N ILE A 149 -11.25 -8.81 -14.05
CA ILE A 149 -10.70 -9.47 -15.25
C ILE A 149 -11.64 -10.47 -15.89
N GLY A 150 -12.80 -10.75 -15.27
CA GLY A 150 -13.81 -11.68 -15.79
C GLY A 150 -13.38 -13.13 -15.76
N VAL A 151 -12.85 -13.58 -14.61
CA VAL A 151 -12.42 -14.97 -14.35
C VAL A 151 -13.17 -15.48 -13.12
N ARG A 152 -13.41 -16.78 -13.04
CA ARG A 152 -13.95 -17.43 -11.85
C ARG A 152 -13.23 -18.75 -11.55
N LEU A 153 -13.31 -19.19 -10.31
CA LEU A 153 -12.92 -20.53 -9.91
C LEU A 153 -14.04 -21.52 -10.27
N VAL A 154 -13.68 -22.65 -10.89
CA VAL A 154 -14.67 -23.65 -11.31
C VAL A 154 -15.40 -24.23 -10.10
N ASN A 155 -14.67 -24.54 -9.03
CA ASN A 155 -15.23 -25.12 -7.80
C ASN A 155 -15.63 -24.06 -6.75
N GLY A 156 -15.41 -22.77 -7.01
CA GLY A 156 -15.70 -21.68 -6.07
C GLY A 156 -14.76 -21.61 -4.85
N PHE A 157 -13.81 -22.52 -4.71
CA PHE A 157 -12.91 -22.66 -3.57
C PHE A 157 -11.45 -22.47 -3.99
N ILE A 158 -10.60 -22.09 -3.05
CA ILE A 158 -9.14 -22.17 -3.22
C ILE A 158 -8.67 -23.49 -2.61
N ASP A 159 -8.10 -24.37 -3.45
CA ASP A 159 -7.55 -25.63 -3.03
C ASP A 159 -6.25 -25.44 -2.23
N ASP A 160 -5.97 -26.36 -1.31
CA ASP A 160 -4.81 -26.25 -0.40
C ASP A 160 -3.47 -26.38 -1.14
N ASP A 161 -3.44 -26.97 -2.33
CA ASP A 161 -2.26 -27.11 -3.20
C ASP A 161 -2.11 -25.97 -4.23
N GLY A 162 -3.08 -25.05 -4.29
CA GLY A 162 -3.08 -23.90 -5.20
C GLY A 162 -3.29 -24.25 -6.67
N GLU A 163 -3.67 -25.51 -7.00
CA GLU A 163 -3.92 -25.98 -8.36
C GLU A 163 -5.35 -25.74 -8.84
N ASN A 164 -6.00 -24.72 -8.34
CA ASN A 164 -7.38 -24.38 -8.71
C ASN A 164 -7.58 -24.31 -10.21
N GLU A 165 -8.67 -24.91 -10.65
CA GLU A 165 -9.17 -24.73 -12.00
C GLU A 165 -9.87 -23.38 -12.12
N ILE A 166 -9.42 -22.57 -13.09
CA ILE A 166 -9.94 -21.24 -13.38
C ILE A 166 -10.47 -21.19 -14.80
N GLU A 167 -11.60 -20.54 -14.97
CA GLU A 167 -12.21 -20.34 -16.28
C GLU A 167 -12.54 -18.88 -16.57
N LEU A 168 -12.60 -18.55 -17.87
CA LEU A 168 -13.04 -17.23 -18.33
C LEU A 168 -14.57 -17.16 -18.31
N ILE A 169 -15.09 -16.07 -17.80
CA ILE A 169 -16.50 -15.71 -17.98
C ILE A 169 -16.61 -15.13 -19.41
N ALA A 170 -17.47 -15.69 -20.25
CA ALA A 170 -17.69 -15.19 -21.60
C ALA A 170 -18.09 -13.70 -21.59
N LEU A 171 -17.60 -12.90 -22.55
CA LEU A 171 -17.85 -11.45 -22.61
C LEU A 171 -19.33 -11.09 -22.62
N GLU A 172 -20.17 -11.91 -23.26
CA GLU A 172 -21.61 -11.73 -23.30
C GLU A 172 -22.25 -11.85 -21.90
N LYS A 173 -21.72 -12.75 -21.06
CA LYS A 173 -22.17 -12.92 -19.66
C LYS A 173 -21.58 -11.86 -18.74
N LEU A 174 -20.33 -11.42 -19.03
CA LEU A 174 -19.67 -10.37 -18.28
C LEU A 174 -20.34 -9.02 -18.50
N GLY A 175 -20.89 -8.77 -19.69
CA GLY A 175 -21.65 -7.55 -20.04
C GLY A 175 -20.82 -6.27 -20.11
N ARG A 176 -19.49 -6.38 -20.07
CA ARG A 176 -18.53 -5.28 -20.10
C ARG A 176 -17.14 -5.77 -20.55
N PRO A 177 -16.23 -4.84 -20.91
CA PRO A 177 -14.84 -5.20 -21.17
C PRO A 177 -14.16 -5.83 -19.95
N ARG A 178 -13.16 -6.69 -20.19
CA ARG A 178 -12.20 -7.09 -19.16
C ARG A 178 -11.30 -5.91 -18.81
N ILE A 179 -11.26 -5.58 -17.52
CA ILE A 179 -10.43 -4.50 -16.99
C ILE A 179 -9.03 -5.06 -16.73
N ASP A 180 -8.00 -4.33 -17.15
CA ASP A 180 -6.62 -4.67 -16.75
C ASP A 180 -6.41 -4.33 -15.27
N VAL A 181 -5.71 -5.20 -14.54
CA VAL A 181 -5.44 -5.00 -13.11
C VAL A 181 -3.97 -5.24 -12.84
N VAL A 182 -3.27 -4.21 -12.35
CA VAL A 182 -1.94 -4.38 -11.77
C VAL A 182 -2.06 -4.57 -10.26
N VAL A 183 -1.61 -5.71 -9.77
CA VAL A 183 -1.72 -6.13 -8.37
C VAL A 183 -0.45 -5.75 -7.63
N CYS A 184 -0.58 -4.87 -6.64
CA CYS A 184 0.52 -4.39 -5.80
C CYS A 184 0.40 -5.03 -4.40
N CYS A 185 1.04 -6.18 -4.19
CA CYS A 185 1.01 -6.87 -2.92
C CYS A 185 1.90 -6.19 -1.86
N SER A 186 1.41 -6.11 -0.62
CA SER A 186 2.26 -5.79 0.53
C SER A 186 3.29 -6.90 0.77
N GLY A 187 4.38 -6.60 1.50
CA GLY A 187 5.37 -7.61 1.87
C GLY A 187 4.76 -8.75 2.70
N VAL A 188 3.84 -8.43 3.61
CA VAL A 188 3.09 -9.41 4.41
C VAL A 188 2.22 -10.30 3.52
N PHE A 189 1.52 -9.71 2.54
CA PHE A 189 0.73 -10.51 1.59
C PHE A 189 1.62 -11.46 0.80
N ARG A 190 2.76 -10.99 0.28
CA ARG A 190 3.74 -11.81 -0.46
C ARG A 190 4.21 -13.01 0.35
N ASP A 191 4.49 -12.83 1.64
CA ASP A 191 5.07 -13.87 2.46
C ASP A 191 4.04 -14.92 2.90
N LEU A 192 2.80 -14.50 3.16
CA LEU A 192 1.74 -15.37 3.67
C LEU A 192 0.86 -16.01 2.59
N PHE A 193 0.75 -15.41 1.40
CA PHE A 193 -0.27 -15.77 0.40
C PHE A 193 0.32 -16.09 -0.98
N ARG A 194 1.40 -16.88 -1.01
CA ARG A 194 2.11 -17.23 -2.27
C ARG A 194 1.23 -17.97 -3.27
N ASP A 195 0.36 -18.88 -2.79
CA ASP A 195 -0.52 -19.64 -3.66
C ASP A 195 -1.60 -18.77 -4.27
N GLN A 196 -2.10 -17.79 -3.50
CA GLN A 196 -3.02 -16.80 -4.02
C GLN A 196 -2.36 -15.87 -5.06
N MET A 197 -1.08 -15.53 -4.86
CA MET A 197 -0.32 -14.81 -5.89
C MET A 197 -0.15 -15.66 -7.16
N SER A 198 0.11 -16.96 -7.00
CA SER A 198 0.20 -17.90 -8.11
C SER A 198 -1.13 -18.02 -8.87
N LEU A 199 -2.22 -18.13 -8.12
CA LEU A 199 -3.57 -18.19 -8.67
C LEU A 199 -3.93 -16.91 -9.45
N MET A 200 -3.62 -15.73 -8.89
CA MET A 200 -3.84 -14.45 -9.57
C MET A 200 -2.99 -14.31 -10.83
N ASP A 201 -1.71 -14.69 -10.80
CA ASP A 201 -0.83 -14.62 -11.97
C ASP A 201 -1.35 -15.52 -13.11
N ARG A 202 -1.79 -16.76 -12.78
CA ARG A 202 -2.41 -17.66 -13.75
C ARG A 202 -3.70 -17.10 -14.33
N ALA A 203 -4.58 -16.52 -13.50
CA ALA A 203 -5.83 -15.92 -13.92
C ALA A 203 -5.62 -14.72 -14.86
N LEU A 204 -4.67 -13.85 -14.54
CA LEU A 204 -4.30 -12.69 -15.35
C LEU A 204 -3.71 -13.12 -16.69
N LYS A 205 -2.82 -14.11 -16.73
CA LYS A 205 -2.26 -14.67 -17.96
C LYS A 205 -3.32 -15.36 -18.81
N LEU A 206 -4.26 -16.09 -18.21
CA LEU A 206 -5.40 -16.69 -18.89
C LEU A 206 -6.25 -15.63 -19.57
N ALA A 207 -6.63 -14.57 -18.86
CA ALA A 207 -7.43 -13.48 -19.42
C ALA A 207 -6.69 -12.69 -20.51
N ALA A 208 -5.37 -12.50 -20.39
CA ALA A 208 -4.54 -11.84 -21.39
C ALA A 208 -4.39 -12.67 -22.70
N SER A 209 -4.40 -13.99 -22.57
CA SER A 209 -4.24 -14.91 -23.72
C SER A 209 -5.55 -15.21 -24.45
N ALA A 210 -6.72 -14.81 -23.89
CA ALA A 210 -8.01 -14.99 -24.53
C ALA A 210 -8.06 -14.29 -25.91
N GLU A 211 -8.49 -15.00 -26.95
CA GLU A 211 -8.62 -14.46 -28.31
C GLU A 211 -9.88 -13.61 -28.44
N GLU A 212 -9.85 -12.44 -27.82
CA GLU A 212 -10.96 -11.49 -27.77
C GLU A 212 -10.57 -10.17 -28.44
N PRO A 213 -11.56 -9.38 -28.90
CA PRO A 213 -11.29 -8.04 -29.43
C PRO A 213 -10.57 -7.16 -28.40
N LEU A 214 -9.52 -6.46 -28.84
CA LEU A 214 -8.70 -5.63 -27.94
C LEU A 214 -9.48 -4.52 -27.24
N GLU A 215 -10.58 -4.07 -27.83
CA GLU A 215 -11.47 -3.05 -27.23
C GLU A 215 -12.38 -3.63 -26.14
N GLN A 216 -12.50 -4.94 -26.06
CA GLN A 216 -13.28 -5.66 -25.03
C GLN A 216 -12.40 -6.39 -24.03
N ASN A 217 -11.06 -6.37 -24.20
CA ASN A 217 -10.11 -6.96 -23.28
C ASN A 217 -8.90 -6.03 -23.13
N PHE A 218 -8.97 -5.12 -22.16
CA PHE A 218 -7.90 -4.15 -21.93
C PHE A 218 -6.61 -4.79 -21.42
N LEU A 219 -6.71 -5.90 -20.65
CA LEU A 219 -5.54 -6.65 -20.20
C LEU A 219 -4.76 -7.23 -21.39
N ARG A 220 -5.45 -7.89 -22.35
CA ARG A 220 -4.86 -8.37 -23.59
C ARG A 220 -4.27 -7.21 -24.40
N LYS A 221 -5.03 -6.13 -24.58
CA LYS A 221 -4.57 -4.94 -25.31
C LYS A 221 -3.25 -4.41 -24.80
N HIS A 222 -3.15 -4.17 -23.49
CA HIS A 222 -1.94 -3.66 -22.89
C HIS A 222 -0.81 -4.69 -22.94
N SER A 223 -1.10 -5.99 -22.78
CA SER A 223 -0.10 -7.06 -22.86
C SER A 223 0.48 -7.18 -24.26
N VAL A 224 -0.31 -7.06 -25.32
CA VAL A 224 0.17 -7.05 -26.71
C VAL A 224 1.08 -5.85 -26.98
N VAL A 225 0.69 -4.66 -26.53
CA VAL A 225 1.52 -3.44 -26.67
C VAL A 225 2.85 -3.60 -25.95
N LEU A 226 2.84 -4.12 -24.70
CA LEU A 226 4.05 -4.33 -23.91
C LEU A 226 4.94 -5.45 -24.49
N SER A 227 4.34 -6.54 -25.01
CA SER A 227 5.08 -7.61 -25.70
C SER A 227 5.88 -7.05 -26.86
N ASN A 228 5.29 -6.21 -27.67
CA ASN A 228 5.95 -5.53 -28.78
C ASN A 228 7.04 -4.55 -28.29
N GLN A 229 6.74 -3.76 -27.28
CA GLN A 229 7.67 -2.77 -26.72
C GLN A 229 8.93 -3.40 -26.09
N PHE A 230 8.76 -4.54 -25.42
CA PHE A 230 9.85 -5.24 -24.72
C PHE A 230 10.44 -6.39 -25.54
N HIS A 231 9.96 -6.64 -26.75
CA HIS A 231 10.34 -7.78 -27.59
C HIS A 231 10.28 -9.10 -26.80
N SER A 232 9.19 -9.32 -26.07
CA SER A 232 9.02 -10.42 -25.12
C SER A 232 7.79 -11.27 -25.44
N SER A 233 7.64 -12.43 -24.78
CA SER A 233 6.43 -13.24 -24.89
C SER A 233 5.21 -12.50 -24.33
N LEU A 234 4.02 -12.86 -24.82
CA LEU A 234 2.76 -12.36 -24.28
C LEU A 234 2.60 -12.70 -22.79
N SER A 235 3.03 -13.90 -22.37
CA SER A 235 3.00 -14.33 -20.97
C SER A 235 3.85 -13.41 -20.08
N PHE A 236 5.07 -13.03 -20.50
CA PHE A 236 5.88 -12.06 -19.77
C PHE A 236 5.22 -10.68 -19.74
N ALA A 237 4.72 -10.20 -20.86
CA ALA A 237 4.06 -8.91 -20.97
C ALA A 237 2.72 -8.84 -20.19
N ALA A 238 2.10 -9.99 -19.89
CA ALA A 238 0.90 -10.15 -19.08
C ALA A 238 1.18 -10.24 -17.57
N THR A 239 2.44 -10.17 -17.13
CA THR A 239 2.79 -10.13 -15.70
C THR A 239 2.18 -8.90 -15.06
N ARG A 240 1.38 -9.12 -14.01
CA ARG A 240 0.63 -8.05 -13.30
C ARG A 240 0.73 -8.14 -11.78
N VAL A 241 1.34 -9.19 -11.21
CA VAL A 241 1.49 -9.37 -9.77
C VAL A 241 2.87 -8.89 -9.34
N PHE A 242 2.90 -7.82 -8.54
CA PHE A 242 4.12 -7.17 -8.07
C PHE A 242 4.11 -7.04 -6.55
N SER A 243 5.29 -6.98 -5.95
CA SER A 243 5.49 -6.74 -4.53
C SER A 243 6.89 -6.17 -4.29
N ASN A 244 7.30 -6.16 -3.03
CA ASN A 244 8.67 -5.87 -2.61
C ASN A 244 9.61 -7.05 -2.87
N ALA A 245 10.93 -6.82 -2.83
CA ALA A 245 11.91 -7.89 -2.72
C ALA A 245 11.64 -8.77 -1.49
N PRO A 246 12.01 -10.07 -1.51
CA PRO A 246 11.96 -10.91 -0.31
C PRO A 246 12.70 -10.25 0.87
N GLY A 247 12.08 -10.30 2.05
CA GLY A 247 12.61 -9.67 3.27
C GLY A 247 12.55 -8.14 3.31
N SER A 248 11.88 -7.52 2.33
CA SER A 248 11.67 -6.06 2.28
C SER A 248 10.19 -5.72 2.34
N TYR A 249 9.84 -4.69 3.12
CA TYR A 249 8.47 -4.25 3.35
C TYR A 249 8.36 -2.74 3.08
N GLY A 250 7.16 -2.29 2.68
CA GLY A 250 6.88 -0.90 2.38
C GLY A 250 7.58 -0.34 1.14
N ALA A 251 7.20 0.85 0.71
CA ALA A 251 7.82 1.56 -0.40
C ALA A 251 8.94 2.54 0.04
N ASN A 252 9.19 2.65 1.35
CA ASN A 252 10.14 3.58 1.98
C ASN A 252 9.75 5.08 1.85
N VAL A 253 8.56 5.35 1.35
CA VAL A 253 8.02 6.70 1.21
C VAL A 253 7.72 7.30 2.57
N ARG A 254 7.17 6.49 3.49
CA ARG A 254 6.90 6.90 4.87
C ARG A 254 8.17 7.38 5.57
N ASP A 255 9.28 6.67 5.42
CA ASP A 255 10.56 7.07 6.02
C ASP A 255 11.08 8.37 5.41
N MET A 256 10.92 8.55 4.09
CA MET A 256 11.26 9.80 3.41
C MET A 256 10.43 10.98 3.94
N VAL A 257 9.11 10.79 4.12
CA VAL A 257 8.19 11.80 4.67
C VAL A 257 8.46 12.13 6.13
N ASN A 258 8.83 11.12 6.93
CA ASN A 258 9.07 11.29 8.37
C ASN A 258 10.48 11.76 8.72
N HIS A 259 11.37 11.88 7.74
CA HIS A 259 12.71 12.39 7.99
C HIS A 259 12.69 13.89 8.28
N ASP A 260 13.40 14.33 9.33
CA ASP A 260 13.43 15.74 9.75
C ASP A 260 14.09 16.66 8.71
N ASN A 261 14.87 16.11 7.80
CA ASN A 261 15.44 16.83 6.65
C ASN A 261 14.80 16.31 5.37
N TRP A 262 13.96 17.11 4.75
CA TRP A 262 13.37 16.84 3.43
C TRP A 262 14.40 17.15 2.34
N ASP A 263 15.33 16.20 2.11
CA ASP A 263 16.41 16.27 1.14
C ASP A 263 16.11 15.49 -0.17
N TRP A 264 14.83 15.19 -0.42
CA TRP A 264 14.35 14.43 -1.56
C TRP A 264 13.38 15.24 -2.43
N ASP A 265 13.32 14.90 -3.73
CA ASP A 265 12.37 15.45 -4.68
C ASP A 265 11.32 14.39 -5.13
N GLU A 266 10.28 14.85 -5.84
CA GLU A 266 9.24 13.94 -6.39
C GLU A 266 9.81 12.88 -7.33
N LYS A 267 10.94 13.11 -7.97
CA LYS A 267 11.60 12.16 -8.85
C LYS A 267 12.25 11.04 -8.03
N GLU A 268 12.94 11.37 -6.96
CA GLU A 268 13.55 10.40 -6.05
C GLU A 268 12.49 9.53 -5.38
N LEU A 269 11.41 10.13 -4.89
CA LEU A 269 10.27 9.40 -4.33
C LEU A 269 9.70 8.41 -5.35
N ARG A 270 9.50 8.84 -6.59
CA ARG A 270 9.00 7.99 -7.67
C ARG A 270 9.96 6.82 -7.97
N GLU A 271 11.25 7.09 -8.11
CA GLU A 271 12.24 6.05 -8.43
C GLU A 271 12.37 5.06 -7.25
N GLU A 272 12.36 5.53 -6.00
CA GLU A 272 12.36 4.66 -4.82
C GLU A 272 11.14 3.73 -4.80
N TYR A 273 9.93 4.27 -5.01
CA TYR A 273 8.72 3.47 -5.12
C TYR A 273 8.83 2.39 -6.20
N LEU A 274 9.27 2.76 -7.40
CA LEU A 274 9.39 1.84 -8.53
C LEU A 274 10.42 0.72 -8.27
N ILE A 275 11.53 1.04 -7.63
CA ILE A 275 12.56 0.08 -7.26
C ILE A 275 12.05 -0.88 -6.19
N ARG A 276 11.42 -0.35 -5.15
CA ARG A 276 10.94 -1.13 -4.01
C ARG A 276 9.77 -2.04 -4.34
N LYS A 277 8.81 -1.55 -5.13
CA LYS A 277 7.57 -2.26 -5.47
C LYS A 277 7.64 -3.00 -6.81
N GLY A 278 8.71 -2.85 -7.57
CA GLY A 278 8.86 -3.38 -8.92
C GLY A 278 9.35 -4.82 -9.03
N TYR A 279 9.13 -5.66 -8.01
CA TYR A 279 9.45 -7.08 -8.07
C TYR A 279 8.24 -7.88 -8.51
N SER A 280 8.35 -8.55 -9.67
CA SER A 280 7.28 -9.36 -10.23
C SER A 280 7.28 -10.78 -9.69
N PHE A 281 6.08 -11.32 -9.51
CA PHE A 281 5.82 -12.72 -9.21
C PHE A 281 5.47 -13.48 -10.50
N HIS A 282 5.90 -14.75 -10.58
CA HIS A 282 5.60 -15.63 -11.70
C HIS A 282 5.20 -17.01 -11.18
N ALA A 283 4.01 -17.47 -11.54
CA ALA A 283 3.46 -18.76 -11.07
C ALA A 283 4.33 -19.96 -11.49
N GLU A 284 5.05 -19.85 -12.62
CA GLU A 284 5.95 -20.91 -13.10
C GLU A 284 7.22 -21.07 -12.24
N LYS A 285 7.49 -20.10 -11.37
CA LYS A 285 8.62 -20.10 -10.43
C LYS A 285 8.16 -19.57 -9.06
N PRO A 286 7.22 -20.25 -8.40
CA PRO A 286 6.72 -19.81 -7.11
C PRO A 286 7.87 -19.74 -6.10
N GLY A 287 7.91 -18.64 -5.33
CA GLY A 287 8.98 -18.37 -4.37
C GLY A 287 10.13 -17.50 -4.89
N VAL A 288 10.17 -17.20 -6.20
CA VAL A 288 11.17 -16.28 -6.77
C VAL A 288 10.49 -14.97 -7.16
N MET A 289 10.95 -13.87 -6.56
CA MET A 289 10.58 -12.52 -6.98
C MET A 289 11.66 -11.96 -7.90
N VAL A 290 11.28 -11.45 -9.06
CA VAL A 290 12.21 -10.94 -10.08
C VAL A 290 12.12 -9.43 -10.16
N SER A 291 13.25 -8.71 -10.09
CA SER A 291 13.27 -7.27 -10.29
C SER A 291 12.84 -6.90 -11.70
N ASN A 292 11.72 -6.23 -11.85
CA ASN A 292 11.07 -5.86 -13.10
C ASN A 292 10.52 -4.41 -13.07
N ALA A 293 11.25 -3.50 -12.43
CA ALA A 293 10.84 -2.10 -12.27
C ALA A 293 10.53 -1.41 -13.62
N ARG A 294 11.21 -1.80 -14.71
CA ARG A 294 10.94 -1.26 -16.06
C ARG A 294 9.57 -1.68 -16.59
N LEU A 295 9.20 -2.94 -16.43
CA LEU A 295 7.88 -3.45 -16.80
C LEU A 295 6.79 -2.82 -15.91
N PHE A 296 7.02 -2.80 -14.59
CA PHE A 296 6.11 -2.16 -13.63
C PHE A 296 5.84 -0.69 -13.99
N LYS A 297 6.89 0.08 -14.25
CA LYS A 297 6.81 1.47 -14.73
C LYS A 297 5.97 1.62 -16.00
N ALA A 298 6.12 0.70 -16.96
CA ALA A 298 5.36 0.74 -18.20
C ALA A 298 3.87 0.43 -17.98
N ILE A 299 3.55 -0.53 -17.11
CA ILE A 299 2.17 -0.88 -16.74
C ILE A 299 1.50 0.28 -16.00
N LEU A 300 2.16 0.89 -15.01
CA LEU A 300 1.60 1.98 -14.22
C LEU A 300 1.16 3.18 -15.06
N ARG A 301 1.76 3.40 -16.23
CA ARG A 301 1.31 4.44 -17.17
C ARG A 301 -0.09 4.26 -17.72
N ASN A 302 -0.62 3.04 -17.68
CA ASN A 302 -1.96 2.73 -18.17
C ASN A 302 -3.04 2.82 -17.08
N VAL A 303 -2.66 2.98 -15.81
CA VAL A 303 -3.58 2.94 -14.66
C VAL A 303 -4.47 4.16 -14.63
N ASP A 304 -5.77 3.98 -14.70
CA ASP A 304 -6.78 5.03 -14.61
C ASP A 304 -7.32 5.21 -13.19
N VAL A 305 -7.27 4.14 -12.36
CA VAL A 305 -7.74 4.13 -10.97
C VAL A 305 -6.70 3.45 -10.08
N ALA A 306 -6.32 4.09 -8.98
CA ALA A 306 -5.65 3.47 -7.84
C ALA A 306 -6.72 3.05 -6.84
N PHE A 307 -6.72 1.79 -6.42
CA PHE A 307 -7.73 1.24 -5.54
C PHE A 307 -7.10 0.37 -4.45
N GLN A 308 -7.63 0.46 -3.25
CA GLN A 308 -7.28 -0.43 -2.15
C GLN A 308 -8.46 -0.66 -1.20
N ASN A 309 -8.51 -1.87 -0.66
CA ASN A 309 -9.37 -2.15 0.49
C ASN A 309 -8.58 -1.86 1.76
N LEU A 310 -9.17 -1.11 2.68
CA LEU A 310 -8.61 -0.85 3.99
C LEU A 310 -9.60 -1.33 5.06
N ASP A 311 -9.10 -2.11 6.02
CA ASP A 311 -9.84 -2.43 7.23
C ASP A 311 -9.83 -1.19 8.13
N LEU A 312 -10.93 -0.43 8.09
CA LEU A 312 -11.11 0.79 8.86
C LEU A 312 -11.91 0.56 10.16
N ALA A 313 -12.17 -0.70 10.53
CA ALA A 313 -12.87 -1.04 11.76
C ALA A 313 -12.03 -0.66 13.00
N GLY A 314 -12.30 0.52 13.54
CA GLY A 314 -11.61 1.04 14.72
C GLY A 314 -10.26 1.71 14.46
N VAL A 315 -9.83 1.78 13.20
CA VAL A 315 -8.57 2.42 12.76
C VAL A 315 -8.92 3.50 11.74
N SER A 316 -8.26 4.62 11.84
CA SER A 316 -8.43 5.75 10.94
C SER A 316 -7.43 5.68 9.79
N ILE A 317 -7.77 6.25 8.63
CA ILE A 317 -6.86 6.31 7.48
C ILE A 317 -5.58 7.10 7.81
N THR A 318 -5.65 8.00 8.80
CA THR A 318 -4.51 8.80 9.27
C THR A 318 -3.81 8.19 10.48
N ASP A 319 -4.29 7.06 11.03
CA ASP A 319 -3.60 6.34 12.11
C ASP A 319 -2.43 5.48 11.61
N VAL A 320 -2.45 5.12 10.33
CA VAL A 320 -1.58 4.07 9.78
C VAL A 320 -0.78 4.59 8.59
N GLY A 321 0.50 4.90 8.82
CA GLY A 321 1.38 5.48 7.80
C GLY A 321 1.72 4.54 6.63
N HIS A 322 1.63 3.22 6.79
CA HIS A 322 1.93 2.32 5.67
C HIS A 322 0.85 2.31 4.58
N TYR A 323 -0.36 2.81 4.85
CA TYR A 323 -1.40 2.91 3.82
C TYR A 323 -1.02 3.90 2.72
N PHE A 324 -0.54 5.09 3.06
CA PHE A 324 -0.06 6.04 2.06
C PHE A 324 1.29 5.63 1.45
N ASP A 325 2.14 4.92 2.19
CA ASP A 325 3.43 4.42 1.70
C ASP A 325 3.28 3.52 0.45
N ALA A 326 2.17 2.80 0.34
CA ALA A 326 1.89 1.92 -0.79
C ALA A 326 1.08 2.60 -1.92
N ASP A 327 0.69 3.87 -1.78
CA ASP A 327 -0.13 4.56 -2.77
C ASP A 327 0.67 4.92 -4.04
N PRO A 328 0.27 4.46 -5.23
CA PRO A 328 0.96 4.73 -6.47
C PRO A 328 0.51 6.02 -7.19
N THR A 329 -0.47 6.76 -6.66
CA THR A 329 -1.20 7.81 -7.40
C THR A 329 -0.27 8.89 -7.96
N LYS A 330 0.59 9.46 -7.12
CA LYS A 330 1.54 10.49 -7.54
C LYS A 330 2.61 9.94 -8.48
N VAL A 331 3.05 8.70 -8.24
CA VAL A 331 3.98 7.99 -9.14
C VAL A 331 3.37 7.85 -10.54
N ILE A 332 2.11 7.42 -10.64
CA ILE A 332 1.37 7.28 -11.89
C ILE A 332 1.22 8.64 -12.58
N GLN A 333 0.82 9.67 -11.83
CA GLN A 333 0.68 11.03 -12.34
C GLN A 333 1.99 11.53 -12.96
N ASN A 334 3.11 11.35 -12.26
CA ASN A 334 4.43 11.77 -12.73
C ASN A 334 4.90 10.97 -13.96
N LEU A 335 4.52 9.69 -14.07
CA LEU A 335 4.83 8.85 -15.24
C LEU A 335 4.03 9.23 -16.48
N ARG A 336 2.86 9.83 -16.31
CA ARG A 336 1.96 10.27 -17.41
C ARG A 336 2.19 11.73 -17.82
N GLY A 337 2.98 12.48 -17.07
CA GLY A 337 3.04 13.94 -17.15
C GLY A 337 1.79 14.56 -16.48
N SER A 338 1.97 15.64 -15.76
CA SER A 338 1.11 16.23 -14.74
C SER A 338 -0.40 16.41 -15.02
N ARG A 339 -0.88 16.16 -16.24
CA ARG A 339 -2.25 16.44 -16.65
C ARG A 339 -3.25 15.32 -16.41
N LEU A 340 -2.81 14.08 -16.17
CA LEU A 340 -3.66 12.90 -16.10
C LEU A 340 -3.42 12.13 -14.79
N LYS A 341 -4.01 12.64 -13.72
CA LYS A 341 -4.01 11.97 -12.42
C LYS A 341 -4.99 10.79 -12.45
N PRO A 342 -4.62 9.60 -11.96
CA PRO A 342 -5.59 8.52 -11.76
C PRO A 342 -6.57 8.90 -10.66
N MET A 343 -7.79 8.37 -10.68
CA MET A 343 -8.70 8.44 -9.54
C MET A 343 -8.14 7.58 -8.41
N ASN A 344 -8.21 8.07 -7.17
CA ASN A 344 -7.81 7.30 -5.99
C ASN A 344 -9.03 6.95 -5.16
N MET A 345 -9.31 5.66 -5.05
CA MET A 345 -10.51 5.13 -4.40
C MET A 345 -10.15 4.13 -3.31
N ILE A 346 -10.90 4.19 -2.22
CA ILE A 346 -10.72 3.32 -1.06
C ILE A 346 -12.07 2.69 -0.70
N ALA A 347 -12.04 1.40 -0.40
CA ALA A 347 -13.19 0.70 0.15
C ALA A 347 -12.88 0.14 1.54
N ASP A 348 -13.87 0.15 2.42
CA ASP A 348 -13.87 -0.61 3.67
C ASP A 348 -14.68 -1.90 3.47
N PRO A 349 -14.03 -3.04 3.24
CA PRO A 349 -14.68 -4.30 2.97
C PRO A 349 -15.20 -5.00 4.24
N THR A 350 -14.84 -4.52 5.43
CA THR A 350 -15.24 -5.09 6.72
C THR A 350 -16.57 -4.52 7.22
N ALA A 351 -16.99 -3.36 6.71
CA ALA A 351 -18.28 -2.77 6.99
C ALA A 351 -19.43 -3.68 6.52
N GLU A 352 -20.56 -3.68 7.23
CA GLU A 352 -21.77 -4.44 6.84
C GLU A 352 -22.21 -4.13 5.41
N ARG A 353 -22.09 -2.87 5.02
CA ARG A 353 -22.26 -2.41 3.64
C ARG A 353 -21.00 -1.69 3.20
N THR A 354 -20.20 -2.36 2.37
CA THR A 354 -19.01 -1.76 1.78
C THR A 354 -19.38 -0.48 1.04
N ARG A 355 -18.63 0.58 1.30
CA ARG A 355 -18.73 1.86 0.59
C ARG A 355 -17.41 2.15 -0.09
N ILE A 356 -17.48 2.78 -1.25
CA ILE A 356 -16.30 3.24 -1.97
C ILE A 356 -16.23 4.77 -1.84
N TYR A 357 -15.12 5.22 -1.33
CA TYR A 357 -14.82 6.64 -1.13
C TYR A 357 -13.75 7.08 -2.13
N MET A 358 -13.82 8.34 -2.56
CA MET A 358 -12.63 9.00 -3.06
C MET A 358 -11.67 9.22 -1.88
N LEU A 359 -10.36 9.11 -2.12
CA LEU A 359 -9.38 9.31 -1.06
C LEU A 359 -9.53 10.69 -0.39
N SER A 360 -9.70 11.76 -1.18
CA SER A 360 -9.90 13.13 -0.66
C SER A 360 -11.11 13.21 0.27
N GLU A 361 -12.24 12.60 -0.13
CA GLU A 361 -13.44 12.53 0.69
C GLU A 361 -13.18 11.81 2.02
N LEU A 362 -12.48 10.68 1.97
CA LEU A 362 -12.20 9.88 3.17
C LEU A 362 -11.23 10.59 4.13
N VAL A 363 -10.18 11.24 3.61
CA VAL A 363 -9.24 12.02 4.44
C VAL A 363 -9.94 13.19 5.10
N SER A 364 -10.83 13.88 4.38
CA SER A 364 -11.60 15.00 4.95
C SER A 364 -12.57 14.53 6.03
N LEU A 365 -13.29 13.42 5.81
CA LEU A 365 -14.17 12.82 6.82
C LEU A 365 -13.39 12.38 8.07
N ASP A 366 -12.20 11.83 7.87
CA ASP A 366 -11.34 11.40 8.96
C ASP A 366 -10.83 12.59 9.78
N ALA A 367 -10.34 13.63 9.13
CA ALA A 367 -9.91 14.85 9.79
C ALA A 367 -11.04 15.48 10.63
N GLU A 368 -12.26 15.59 10.07
CA GLU A 368 -13.42 16.14 10.81
C GLU A 368 -13.85 15.26 11.99
N SER A 369 -13.85 13.94 11.81
CA SER A 369 -14.32 13.02 12.85
C SER A 369 -13.31 12.79 13.97
N LYS A 370 -12.03 12.92 13.70
CA LYS A 370 -10.93 12.61 14.65
C LYS A 370 -10.15 13.85 15.04
N LEU A 371 -9.48 14.49 14.07
CA LEU A 371 -8.53 15.57 14.32
C LEU A 371 -9.24 16.85 14.82
N PHE A 372 -10.40 17.20 14.25
CA PHE A 372 -11.16 18.41 14.60
C PHE A 372 -12.29 18.15 15.58
N ASN A 373 -12.53 16.90 15.95
CA ASN A 373 -13.56 16.57 16.95
C ASN A 373 -13.13 17.03 18.34
N ARG A 374 -13.79 18.09 18.85
CA ARG A 374 -13.46 18.73 20.13
C ARG A 374 -13.45 17.78 21.33
N LYS A 375 -14.23 16.70 21.30
CA LYS A 375 -14.25 15.71 22.37
C LYS A 375 -13.00 14.83 22.35
N LEU A 376 -12.45 14.58 21.17
CA LEU A 376 -11.29 13.73 20.98
C LEU A 376 -9.99 14.52 21.12
N TYR A 377 -9.80 15.62 20.38
CA TYR A 377 -8.50 16.31 20.38
C TYR A 377 -8.12 16.95 21.72
N ARG A 378 -9.10 17.17 22.62
CA ARG A 378 -8.81 17.66 23.98
C ARG A 378 -8.02 16.68 24.81
N ASP A 379 -8.25 15.38 24.58
CA ASP A 379 -7.62 14.29 25.32
C ASP A 379 -6.41 13.72 24.56
N MET A 380 -6.22 14.09 23.29
CA MET A 380 -5.05 13.71 22.51
C MET A 380 -3.81 14.45 22.99
N GLY A 381 -2.70 13.71 23.15
CA GLY A 381 -1.37 14.26 23.34
C GLY A 381 -0.82 14.89 22.06
N VAL A 382 0.14 15.79 22.21
CA VAL A 382 0.76 16.49 21.05
C VAL A 382 1.46 15.52 20.10
N LYS A 383 2.03 14.43 20.60
CA LYS A 383 2.67 13.37 19.78
C LYS A 383 1.66 12.73 18.83
N GLU A 384 0.49 12.37 19.34
CA GLU A 384 -0.58 11.75 18.53
C GLU A 384 -1.11 12.73 17.47
N ILE A 385 -1.34 13.99 17.83
CA ILE A 385 -1.78 15.02 16.88
C ILE A 385 -0.74 15.19 15.77
N ASN A 386 0.54 15.24 16.11
CA ASN A 386 1.62 15.38 15.13
C ASN A 386 1.70 14.16 14.21
N GLU A 387 1.56 12.96 14.73
CA GLU A 387 1.57 11.72 13.93
C GLU A 387 0.41 11.70 12.92
N ARG A 388 -0.81 12.04 13.33
CA ARG A 388 -1.96 12.15 12.43
C ARG A 388 -1.75 13.20 11.35
N LEU A 389 -1.19 14.35 11.69
CA LEU A 389 -0.88 15.40 10.70
C LEU A 389 0.24 14.96 9.75
N ARG A 390 1.26 14.26 10.23
CA ARG A 390 2.31 13.69 9.36
C ARG A 390 1.75 12.63 8.42
N ASN A 391 0.86 11.77 8.88
CA ASN A 391 0.19 10.80 8.02
C ASN A 391 -0.74 11.49 7.00
N THR A 392 -1.43 12.55 7.39
CA THR A 392 -2.21 13.40 6.46
C THR A 392 -1.30 14.03 5.39
N LEU A 393 -0.14 14.53 5.80
CA LEU A 393 0.87 15.05 4.89
C LEU A 393 1.44 13.96 3.98
N GLY A 394 1.64 12.75 4.50
CA GLY A 394 2.01 11.58 3.70
C GLY A 394 1.01 11.29 2.58
N TRP A 395 -0.28 11.35 2.87
CA TRP A 395 -1.33 11.25 1.84
C TRP A 395 -1.29 12.42 0.85
N ALA A 396 -1.02 13.65 1.29
CA ALA A 396 -0.85 14.78 0.39
C ALA A 396 0.30 14.57 -0.60
N ILE A 397 1.41 14.01 -0.13
CA ILE A 397 2.61 13.74 -0.92
C ILE A 397 2.37 12.61 -1.93
N THR A 398 1.80 11.49 -1.50
CA THR A 398 1.67 10.29 -2.33
C THR A 398 0.47 10.33 -3.27
N SER A 399 -0.60 11.02 -2.89
CA SER A 399 -1.81 11.12 -3.70
C SER A 399 -2.01 12.50 -4.35
N GLY A 400 -1.57 13.57 -3.70
CA GLY A 400 -1.89 14.95 -4.07
C GLY A 400 -3.39 15.26 -3.99
N GLU A 401 -4.13 14.61 -3.07
CA GLU A 401 -5.60 14.71 -2.95
C GLU A 401 -6.08 15.27 -1.61
N VAL A 402 -5.15 15.70 -0.75
CA VAL A 402 -5.50 16.31 0.53
C VAL A 402 -5.83 17.79 0.32
N GLU A 403 -6.95 18.22 0.86
CA GLU A 403 -7.40 19.61 0.76
C GLU A 403 -6.58 20.52 1.65
N ASN A 404 -6.24 21.71 1.14
CA ASN A 404 -5.51 22.76 1.87
C ASN A 404 -6.17 23.14 3.20
N ASP A 405 -7.51 23.12 3.24
CA ASP A 405 -8.33 23.48 4.39
C ASP A 405 -8.07 22.62 5.62
N ILE A 406 -7.62 21.38 5.43
CA ILE A 406 -7.28 20.48 6.55
C ILE A 406 -6.10 21.05 7.32
N PHE A 407 -5.02 21.43 6.61
CA PHE A 407 -3.85 22.06 7.25
C PHE A 407 -4.17 23.43 7.80
N GLU A 408 -5.02 24.21 7.10
CA GLU A 408 -5.40 25.55 7.56
C GLU A 408 -6.16 25.46 8.89
N LYS A 409 -7.23 24.64 8.97
CA LYS A 409 -7.98 24.39 10.21
C LYS A 409 -7.12 23.83 11.33
N ALA A 410 -6.22 22.89 11.01
CA ALA A 410 -5.32 22.29 11.99
C ALA A 410 -4.34 23.35 12.55
N SER A 411 -3.81 24.21 11.71
CA SER A 411 -2.90 25.29 12.12
C SER A 411 -3.60 26.30 13.04
N GLU A 412 -4.84 26.65 12.73
CA GLU A 412 -5.66 27.54 13.57
C GLU A 412 -5.94 26.92 14.92
N LEU A 413 -6.32 25.64 14.93
CA LEU A 413 -6.70 24.93 16.16
C LEU A 413 -5.52 24.64 17.08
N PHE A 414 -4.39 24.19 16.53
CA PHE A 414 -3.29 23.67 17.34
C PHE A 414 -2.17 24.70 17.59
N LEU A 415 -1.97 25.65 16.67
CA LEU A 415 -0.89 26.64 16.76
C LEU A 415 -1.38 28.06 16.99
N SER A 416 -2.59 28.45 16.55
CA SER A 416 -3.10 29.81 16.72
C SER A 416 -4.06 29.98 17.91
N ASP A 417 -4.81 28.91 18.31
CA ASP A 417 -5.61 28.96 19.54
C ASP A 417 -4.71 28.87 20.78
N PHE A 418 -4.60 29.99 21.50
CA PHE A 418 -3.66 30.14 22.61
C PHE A 418 -3.83 29.07 23.70
N LYS A 419 -5.05 28.66 24.02
CA LYS A 419 -5.29 27.65 25.08
C LYS A 419 -4.82 26.26 24.64
N THR A 420 -5.14 25.89 23.41
CA THR A 420 -4.70 24.62 22.83
C THR A 420 -3.19 24.59 22.66
N GLN A 421 -2.61 25.66 22.12
CA GLN A 421 -1.16 25.84 21.97
C GLN A 421 -0.44 25.63 23.30
N GLN A 422 -0.88 26.33 24.36
CA GLN A 422 -0.26 26.25 25.70
C GLN A 422 -0.36 24.82 26.27
N ARG A 423 -1.53 24.17 26.15
CA ARG A 423 -1.73 22.79 26.59
C ARG A 423 -0.77 21.83 25.89
N LEU A 424 -0.65 21.93 24.55
CA LEU A 424 0.22 21.06 23.77
C LEU A 424 1.70 21.26 24.07
N LYS A 425 2.09 22.53 24.32
CA LYS A 425 3.45 22.87 24.74
C LYS A 425 3.77 22.31 26.13
N ASP A 426 2.81 22.37 27.07
CA ASP A 426 2.99 21.89 28.43
C ASP A 426 2.95 20.34 28.50
N ASP A 427 2.30 19.69 27.53
CA ASP A 427 2.25 18.22 27.40
C ASP A 427 3.63 17.65 27.03
N ASP A 428 4.21 18.11 25.91
CA ASP A 428 5.57 17.74 25.47
C ASP A 428 6.11 18.80 24.53
N SER A 429 7.01 19.65 25.03
CA SER A 429 7.59 20.75 24.27
C SER A 429 8.41 20.29 23.04
N THR A 430 9.07 19.13 23.15
CA THR A 430 9.83 18.55 22.03
C THR A 430 8.90 18.06 20.92
N SER A 431 7.83 17.36 21.25
CA SER A 431 6.82 16.92 20.28
C SER A 431 6.03 18.10 19.72
N PHE A 432 5.82 19.17 20.51
CA PHE A 432 5.22 20.39 20.04
C PHE A 432 6.10 21.14 19.02
N LEU A 433 7.41 21.15 19.22
CA LEU A 433 8.37 21.65 18.23
C LEU A 433 8.29 20.86 16.91
N LYS A 434 8.17 19.53 16.98
CA LYS A 434 7.98 18.67 15.80
C LYS A 434 6.68 18.98 15.08
N LEU A 435 5.60 19.25 15.81
CA LEU A 435 4.31 19.65 15.25
C LEU A 435 4.45 20.96 14.43
N ILE A 436 5.13 21.97 14.97
CA ILE A 436 5.39 23.22 14.26
C ILE A 436 6.18 22.96 12.97
N ASN A 437 7.24 22.14 13.06
CA ASN A 437 8.05 21.77 11.89
C ASN A 437 7.21 21.08 10.82
N THR A 438 6.28 20.19 11.19
CA THR A 438 5.36 19.54 10.24
C THR A 438 4.58 20.54 9.41
N PHE A 439 4.08 21.62 10.00
CA PHE A 439 3.39 22.70 9.27
C PHE A 439 4.34 23.50 8.38
N LEU A 440 5.52 23.83 8.89
CA LEU A 440 6.53 24.57 8.11
C LEU A 440 7.01 23.77 6.90
N ASP A 441 7.23 22.47 7.07
CA ASP A 441 7.62 21.54 6.00
C ASP A 441 6.49 21.40 4.96
N ALA A 442 5.24 21.25 5.41
CA ALA A 442 4.09 21.21 4.51
C ALA A 442 3.98 22.46 3.64
N ASN A 443 4.22 23.65 4.23
CA ASN A 443 4.22 24.91 3.49
C ASN A 443 5.43 25.03 2.56
N ALA A 444 6.63 24.77 3.04
CA ALA A 444 7.87 24.90 2.27
C ALA A 444 7.86 24.02 1.00
N ASN A 445 7.21 22.86 1.06
CA ASN A 445 7.11 21.91 -0.04
C ASN A 445 5.79 22.03 -0.85
N GLY A 446 4.99 23.06 -0.59
CA GLY A 446 3.80 23.39 -1.40
C GLY A 446 2.57 22.52 -1.15
N TYR A 447 2.55 21.73 -0.06
CA TYR A 447 1.39 20.91 0.34
C TYR A 447 0.37 21.69 1.17
N TRP A 448 0.77 22.81 1.73
CA TRP A 448 -0.09 23.74 2.44
C TRP A 448 0.22 25.18 2.04
N ASN A 449 -0.79 25.93 1.58
CA ASN A 449 -0.68 27.33 1.19
C ASN A 449 -1.38 28.21 2.22
N THR A 450 -0.62 29.13 2.81
CA THR A 450 -1.12 30.11 3.79
C THR A 450 -0.36 31.42 3.68
N SER A 451 -0.71 32.43 4.50
CA SER A 451 -0.06 33.75 4.47
C SER A 451 1.39 33.69 4.97
N GLN A 452 2.25 34.53 4.40
CA GLN A 452 3.64 34.68 4.85
C GLN A 452 3.73 35.17 6.30
N GLU A 453 2.77 35.98 6.73
CA GLU A 453 2.66 36.43 8.12
C GLU A 453 2.46 35.26 9.08
N LYS A 454 1.54 34.34 8.78
CA LYS A 454 1.30 33.13 9.59
C LYS A 454 2.56 32.25 9.64
N ILE A 455 3.24 32.07 8.53
CA ILE A 455 4.49 31.31 8.46
C ILE A 455 5.58 31.95 9.33
N GLN A 456 5.68 33.29 9.31
CA GLN A 456 6.67 33.96 10.16
C GLN A 456 6.37 33.79 11.64
N ILE A 457 5.11 33.89 12.05
CA ILE A 457 4.69 33.62 13.43
C ILE A 457 5.11 32.21 13.87
N PHE A 458 4.93 31.20 13.01
CA PHE A 458 5.30 29.83 13.35
C PHE A 458 6.82 29.61 13.39
N ARG A 459 7.59 30.31 12.56
CA ARG A 459 9.05 30.31 12.63
C ARG A 459 9.53 30.93 13.95
N ASP A 460 8.98 32.07 14.32
CA ASP A 460 9.32 32.78 15.57
C ASP A 460 8.97 31.86 16.79
N LEU A 461 7.83 31.18 16.76
CA LEU A 461 7.41 30.23 17.79
C LEU A 461 8.38 29.04 17.89
N ARG A 462 8.77 28.48 16.75
CA ARG A 462 9.78 27.40 16.68
C ARG A 462 11.11 27.82 17.29
N ASP A 463 11.62 28.99 16.89
CA ASP A 463 12.92 29.48 17.29
C ASP A 463 12.94 29.80 18.82
N CYS A 464 11.85 30.36 19.34
CA CYS A 464 11.69 30.54 20.80
C CYS A 464 11.71 29.21 21.57
N LEU A 465 11.08 28.16 21.05
CA LEU A 465 11.05 26.83 21.68
C LEU A 465 12.39 26.12 21.57
N GLY A 466 13.07 26.22 20.44
CA GLY A 466 14.40 25.64 20.23
C GLY A 466 15.43 26.15 21.23
N LEU A 467 15.40 27.44 21.52
CA LEU A 467 16.27 28.06 22.53
C LEU A 467 15.96 27.58 23.97
N LEU A 468 14.70 27.30 24.28
CA LEU A 468 14.28 26.80 25.60
C LEU A 468 14.71 25.33 25.79
N THR A 469 14.55 24.50 24.79
CA THR A 469 14.97 23.08 24.86
C THR A 469 16.48 22.90 24.95
N GLU A 470 17.28 23.73 24.28
CA GLU A 470 18.73 23.76 24.43
C GLU A 470 19.17 24.24 25.83
N ALA A 471 18.48 25.22 26.39
CA ALA A 471 18.74 25.70 27.74
C ALA A 471 18.38 24.66 28.82
N GLU A 472 17.34 23.88 28.64
CA GLU A 472 16.95 22.78 29.50
C GLU A 472 17.98 21.63 29.49
N ILE A 473 18.49 21.28 28.29
CA ILE A 473 19.52 20.25 28.12
C ILE A 473 20.85 20.66 28.76
N ASN A 474 21.21 21.94 28.65
CA ASN A 474 22.47 22.45 29.23
C ASN A 474 22.41 22.66 30.75
N ASN A 475 21.24 22.57 31.37
CA ASN A 475 21.03 22.65 32.84
C ASN A 475 20.85 21.28 33.53
N LEU A 476 20.90 20.18 32.79
CA LEU A 476 20.94 18.80 33.25
C LEU A 476 22.35 18.24 33.17
#